data_55afb09190df523fb24a689825276b29
#
_entry.id   55afb09190df523fb24a689825276b29
#
_cell.length_a   1.000
_cell.length_b   1.000
_cell.length_c   1.000
_cell.angle_alpha   90.00
_cell.angle_beta   90.00
_cell.angle_gamma   90.00
#
_symmetry.space_group_name_H-M   'P 1'
#
loop_
_entity.id
_entity.type
_entity.pdbx_description
1 polymer ?
#
loop_
_entity_poly.entity_id
_entity_poly.type
_entity_poly.pdbx_seq_one_letter_code
_entity_poly.pdbx_strand_id
1 'polypeptide(L)'
;MAVPATPEQAALLQDKGFARAFALRCLPREVARNLWSQAEFDSVTAKKLCELREKFWPDTVQFTPERMAVVLGDLYSRGATIVANERGYGVYFRKEDTLYFVELMAEDDRAAEVLMEAAREKEVIVEKAVITVGAAQPLFLGEGTRQEYGMIRFDGEPFDVSESYMRLMLEG
;
A
#
# COMPACT_ATOMS: atom_id res chain seq x y z
N MET A 1 15.38 -11.28 -6.87
CA MET A 1 15.48 -9.80 -6.87
C MET A 1 14.19 -9.21 -7.45
N ALA A 2 13.53 -8.32 -6.72
CA ALA A 2 12.34 -7.60 -7.18
C ALA A 2 12.68 -6.12 -7.39
N VAL A 3 12.11 -5.50 -8.42
CA VAL A 3 12.37 -4.10 -8.78
C VAL A 3 11.06 -3.42 -9.20
N PRO A 4 10.90 -2.11 -8.93
CA PRO A 4 9.81 -1.35 -9.52
C PRO A 4 10.01 -1.29 -11.05
N ALA A 5 8.92 -1.24 -11.79
CA ALA A 5 9.00 -1.15 -13.23
C ALA A 5 7.83 -0.34 -13.81
N THR A 6 8.16 0.70 -14.54
CA THR A 6 7.21 1.36 -15.43
C THR A 6 7.04 0.53 -16.72
N PRO A 7 5.96 0.72 -17.49
CA PRO A 7 5.80 0.05 -18.79
C PRO A 7 6.99 0.21 -19.74
N GLU A 8 7.64 1.38 -19.70
CA GLU A 8 8.82 1.70 -20.53
C GLU A 8 10.07 0.93 -20.10
N GLN A 9 10.24 0.76 -18.78
CA GLN A 9 11.37 0.02 -18.21
C GLN A 9 11.20 -1.51 -18.35
N ALA A 10 9.96 -1.98 -18.48
CA ALA A 10 9.64 -3.41 -18.51
C ALA A 10 10.37 -4.13 -19.64
N ALA A 11 10.44 -3.55 -20.84
CA ALA A 11 11.14 -4.17 -21.98
C ALA A 11 12.63 -4.37 -21.68
N LEU A 12 13.31 -3.36 -21.14
CA LEU A 12 14.73 -3.42 -20.79
C LEU A 12 15.02 -4.44 -19.67
N LEU A 13 14.07 -4.58 -18.73
CA LEU A 13 14.19 -5.53 -17.63
C LEU A 13 13.93 -6.97 -18.10
N GLN A 14 13.03 -7.19 -19.06
CA GLN A 14 12.79 -8.50 -19.66
C GLN A 14 14.05 -9.03 -20.34
N ASP A 15 14.79 -8.21 -21.07
CA ASP A 15 16.07 -8.58 -21.69
C ASP A 15 17.14 -9.01 -20.64
N LYS A 16 16.99 -8.59 -19.38
CA LYS A 16 17.83 -8.98 -18.25
C LYS A 16 17.26 -10.15 -17.44
N GLY A 17 16.27 -10.85 -17.95
CA GLY A 17 15.65 -12.02 -17.32
C GLY A 17 14.66 -11.72 -16.21
N PHE A 18 14.13 -10.50 -16.13
CA PHE A 18 13.03 -10.18 -15.21
C PHE A 18 11.69 -10.51 -15.86
N ALA A 19 10.76 -11.05 -15.06
CA ALA A 19 9.38 -11.29 -15.44
C ALA A 19 8.45 -10.33 -14.68
N ARG A 20 7.33 -9.95 -15.30
CA ARG A 20 6.27 -9.20 -14.61
C ARG A 20 5.68 -10.06 -13.51
N ALA A 21 5.53 -9.51 -12.33
CA ALA A 21 5.16 -10.28 -11.15
C ALA A 21 4.11 -9.59 -10.28
N PHE A 22 4.18 -8.26 -10.15
CA PHE A 22 3.39 -7.54 -9.15
C PHE A 22 2.39 -6.61 -9.81
N ALA A 23 1.13 -6.76 -9.42
CA ALA A 23 0.05 -5.90 -9.88
C ALA A 23 -0.73 -5.32 -8.70
N LEU A 24 -1.28 -4.14 -8.92
CA LEU A 24 -2.16 -3.45 -8.00
C LEU A 24 -3.45 -3.03 -8.73
N ARG A 25 -4.46 -2.63 -7.96
CA ARG A 25 -5.63 -1.91 -8.46
C ARG A 25 -5.59 -0.49 -7.90
N CYS A 26 -5.81 0.47 -8.80
CA CYS A 26 -5.85 1.89 -8.47
C CYS A 26 -7.30 2.35 -8.48
N LEU A 27 -7.77 2.91 -7.35
CA LEU A 27 -9.15 3.33 -7.14
C LEU A 27 -9.19 4.81 -6.77
N PRO A 28 -9.63 5.70 -7.68
CA PRO A 28 -9.96 7.08 -7.30
C PRO A 28 -11.28 7.11 -6.52
N ARG A 29 -11.33 7.92 -5.46
CA ARG A 29 -12.50 8.06 -4.59
C ARG A 29 -12.69 9.50 -4.11
N GLU A 30 -13.94 9.89 -3.89
CA GLU A 30 -14.28 10.99 -3.00
C GLU A 30 -14.31 10.45 -1.57
N VAL A 31 -13.76 11.20 -0.63
CA VAL A 31 -13.68 10.75 0.77
C VAL A 31 -14.65 11.57 1.61
N ALA A 32 -15.60 10.89 2.24
CA ALA A 32 -16.54 11.51 3.17
C ALA A 32 -15.82 12.07 4.41
N ARG A 33 -16.30 13.18 4.94
CA ARG A 33 -15.82 13.73 6.20
C ARG A 33 -16.54 13.06 7.36
N ASN A 34 -15.77 12.48 8.27
CA ASN A 34 -16.29 11.85 9.48
C ASN A 34 -15.51 12.33 10.70
N LEU A 35 -16.10 13.25 11.45
CA LEU A 35 -15.50 13.86 12.63
C LEU A 35 -15.30 12.90 13.82
N TRP A 36 -15.83 11.69 13.72
CA TRP A 36 -15.78 10.68 14.77
C TRP A 36 -14.86 9.50 14.45
N SER A 37 -14.11 9.57 13.34
CA SER A 37 -13.17 8.52 12.98
C SER A 37 -12.02 8.47 13.99
N GLN A 38 -11.84 7.32 14.62
CA GLN A 38 -10.75 7.08 15.57
C GLN A 38 -9.61 6.35 14.87
N ALA A 39 -8.45 6.99 14.81
CA ALA A 39 -7.23 6.40 14.29
C ALA A 39 -6.00 7.04 14.96
N GLU A 40 -4.91 6.28 14.98
CA GLU A 40 -3.59 6.76 15.41
C GLU A 40 -2.81 7.24 14.20
N PHE A 41 -1.98 8.28 14.37
CA PHE A 41 -1.15 8.81 13.30
C PHE A 41 0.34 8.68 13.64
N ASP A 42 0.85 9.48 14.54
CA ASP A 42 2.29 9.62 14.79
C ASP A 42 2.87 8.58 15.78
N SER A 43 2.02 7.83 16.45
CA SER A 43 2.42 6.81 17.44
C SER A 43 2.44 5.38 16.91
N VAL A 44 2.20 5.21 15.61
CA VAL A 44 2.13 3.87 14.99
C VAL A 44 3.52 3.28 14.85
N THR A 45 3.73 2.11 15.44
CA THR A 45 5.02 1.42 15.42
C THR A 45 5.13 0.45 14.24
N ALA A 46 6.36 0.23 13.76
CA ALA A 46 6.64 -0.77 12.74
C ALA A 46 6.14 -2.18 13.14
N LYS A 47 6.24 -2.53 14.42
CA LYS A 47 5.74 -3.79 14.95
C LYS A 47 4.22 -3.91 14.77
N LYS A 48 3.46 -2.86 15.15
CA LYS A 48 2.00 -2.84 14.99
C LYS A 48 1.59 -3.00 13.53
N LEU A 49 2.29 -2.33 12.59
CA LEU A 49 1.99 -2.50 11.16
C LEU A 49 2.25 -3.92 10.66
N CYS A 50 3.34 -4.54 11.10
CA CYS A 50 3.61 -5.94 10.75
C CYS A 50 2.51 -6.87 11.28
N GLU A 51 2.07 -6.69 12.53
CA GLU A 51 0.99 -7.46 13.14
C GLU A 51 -0.35 -7.30 12.38
N LEU A 52 -0.70 -6.07 11.99
CA LEU A 52 -1.90 -5.80 11.21
C LEU A 52 -1.82 -6.39 9.80
N ARG A 53 -0.64 -6.31 9.17
CA ARG A 53 -0.40 -6.89 7.85
C ARG A 53 -0.54 -8.41 7.87
N GLU A 54 0.07 -9.08 8.82
CA GLU A 54 -0.05 -10.52 9.02
C GLU A 54 -1.50 -10.93 9.34
N LYS A 55 -2.20 -10.15 10.16
CA LYS A 55 -3.59 -10.41 10.53
C LYS A 55 -4.55 -10.33 9.36
N PHE A 56 -4.44 -9.31 8.51
CA PHE A 56 -5.43 -9.03 7.47
C PHE A 56 -5.03 -9.51 6.08
N TRP A 57 -3.77 -9.81 5.85
CA TRP A 57 -3.30 -10.44 4.61
C TRP A 57 -2.07 -11.33 4.84
N PRO A 58 -2.24 -12.49 5.51
CA PRO A 58 -1.13 -13.37 5.88
C PRO A 58 -0.37 -13.94 4.67
N ASP A 59 -1.05 -14.14 3.54
CA ASP A 59 -0.49 -14.75 2.33
C ASP A 59 0.37 -13.78 1.49
N THR A 60 0.42 -12.50 1.84
CA THR A 60 1.28 -11.53 1.15
C THR A 60 2.69 -11.46 1.74
N VAL A 61 3.56 -10.69 1.10
CA VAL A 61 4.92 -10.48 1.60
C VAL A 61 4.89 -9.86 3.00
N GLN A 62 5.45 -10.56 3.98
CA GLN A 62 5.57 -10.10 5.35
C GLN A 62 6.91 -9.42 5.60
N PHE A 63 6.92 -8.52 6.56
CA PHE A 63 8.12 -7.78 6.97
C PHE A 63 8.50 -8.13 8.40
N THR A 64 9.78 -8.16 8.69
CA THR A 64 10.21 -8.05 10.09
C THR A 64 10.06 -6.60 10.57
N PRO A 65 9.83 -6.36 11.87
CA PRO A 65 9.73 -5.00 12.40
C PRO A 65 10.92 -4.09 12.04
N GLU A 66 12.14 -4.67 11.99
CA GLU A 66 13.35 -3.93 11.63
C GLU A 66 13.33 -3.47 10.17
N ARG A 67 12.92 -4.34 9.26
CA ARG A 67 12.78 -3.98 7.83
C ARG A 67 11.64 -2.98 7.62
N MET A 68 10.52 -3.18 8.28
CA MET A 68 9.41 -2.24 8.24
C MET A 68 9.85 -0.86 8.74
N ALA A 69 10.61 -0.78 9.83
CA ALA A 69 11.11 0.48 10.36
C ALA A 69 12.02 1.22 9.34
N VAL A 70 12.86 0.51 8.59
CA VAL A 70 13.69 1.12 7.54
C VAL A 70 12.82 1.67 6.40
N VAL A 71 11.87 0.89 5.91
CA VAL A 71 10.94 1.31 4.85
C VAL A 71 10.12 2.53 5.29
N LEU A 72 9.58 2.51 6.50
CA LEU A 72 8.81 3.62 7.05
C LEU A 72 9.67 4.87 7.24
N GLY A 73 10.92 4.72 7.69
CA GLY A 73 11.86 5.84 7.83
C GLY A 73 12.11 6.54 6.50
N ASP A 74 12.28 5.79 5.42
CA ASP A 74 12.41 6.33 4.07
C ASP A 74 11.12 7.04 3.61
N LEU A 75 9.96 6.40 3.78
CA LEU A 75 8.67 6.99 3.43
C LEU A 75 8.37 8.27 4.22
N TYR A 76 8.65 8.29 5.53
CA TYR A 76 8.52 9.50 6.35
C TYR A 76 9.43 10.64 5.88
N SER A 77 10.68 10.33 5.50
CA SER A 77 11.59 11.34 4.98
C SER A 77 11.10 11.99 3.69
N ARG A 78 10.25 11.29 2.95
CA ARG A 78 9.58 11.76 1.72
C ARG A 78 8.19 12.38 1.97
N GLY A 79 7.76 12.49 3.23
CA GLY A 79 6.50 13.14 3.61
C GLY A 79 5.29 12.21 3.69
N ALA A 80 5.49 10.89 3.79
CA ALA A 80 4.38 9.97 4.03
C ALA A 80 3.80 10.13 5.43
N THR A 81 2.51 9.89 5.55
CA THR A 81 1.78 9.80 6.82
C THR A 81 1.20 8.39 6.96
N ILE A 82 1.18 7.87 8.18
CA ILE A 82 0.56 6.60 8.52
C ILE A 82 -0.67 6.86 9.36
N VAL A 83 -1.77 6.20 9.03
CA VAL A 83 -3.00 6.15 9.79
C VAL A 83 -3.30 4.70 10.14
N ALA A 84 -3.63 4.40 11.40
CA ALA A 84 -3.93 3.05 11.84
C ALA A 84 -4.95 3.01 12.96
N ASN A 85 -5.62 1.87 13.09
CA ASN A 85 -6.42 1.46 14.24
C ASN A 85 -6.32 -0.07 14.43
N GLU A 86 -7.16 -0.67 15.25
CA GLU A 86 -7.16 -2.13 15.49
C GLU A 86 -7.66 -2.95 14.28
N ARG A 87 -8.27 -2.29 13.29
CA ARG A 87 -8.88 -2.93 12.12
C ARG A 87 -8.12 -2.69 10.81
N GLY A 88 -6.97 -2.02 10.87
CA GLY A 88 -6.14 -1.81 9.69
C GLY A 88 -5.20 -0.61 9.78
N TYR A 89 -4.50 -0.36 8.69
CA TYR A 89 -3.64 0.80 8.52
C TYR A 89 -3.58 1.27 7.06
N GLY A 90 -3.22 2.53 6.88
CA GLY A 90 -2.92 3.12 5.59
C GLY A 90 -1.64 3.93 5.63
N VAL A 91 -0.89 3.92 4.54
CA VAL A 91 0.27 4.77 4.31
C VAL A 91 -0.05 5.67 3.12
N TYR A 92 -0.02 6.97 3.32
CA TYR A 92 -0.39 7.91 2.28
C TYR A 92 0.54 9.12 2.18
N PHE A 93 0.55 9.71 0.99
CA PHE A 93 1.10 11.02 0.71
C PHE A 93 -0.04 11.99 0.42
N ARG A 94 0.10 13.24 0.89
CA ARG A 94 -0.79 14.30 0.48
C ARG A 94 -0.17 15.09 -0.67
N LYS A 95 -0.95 15.30 -1.73
CA LYS A 95 -0.58 16.19 -2.82
C LYS A 95 -1.81 17.04 -3.16
N GLU A 96 -1.70 18.34 -2.93
CA GLU A 96 -2.80 19.31 -3.11
C GLU A 96 -4.05 18.90 -2.31
N ASP A 97 -5.17 18.63 -2.99
CA ASP A 97 -6.47 18.24 -2.43
C ASP A 97 -6.68 16.71 -2.37
N THR A 98 -5.66 15.92 -2.68
CA THR A 98 -5.78 14.47 -2.85
C THR A 98 -4.83 13.71 -1.93
N LEU A 99 -5.34 12.66 -1.31
CA LEU A 99 -4.55 11.64 -0.59
C LEU A 99 -4.18 10.50 -1.53
N TYR A 100 -2.91 10.17 -1.60
CA TYR A 100 -2.42 9.01 -2.36
C TYR A 100 -2.02 7.91 -1.39
N PHE A 101 -2.91 6.93 -1.19
CA PHE A 101 -2.60 5.76 -0.40
C PHE A 101 -1.74 4.80 -1.21
N VAL A 102 -0.49 4.67 -0.83
CA VAL A 102 0.46 3.72 -1.44
C VAL A 102 0.29 2.31 -0.87
N GLU A 103 -0.29 2.20 0.31
CA GLU A 103 -0.73 0.94 0.90
C GLU A 103 -1.95 1.16 1.80
N LEU A 104 -2.91 0.24 1.73
CA LEU A 104 -4.09 0.20 2.58
C LEU A 104 -4.38 -1.27 2.92
N MET A 105 -4.27 -1.61 4.20
CA MET A 105 -4.54 -2.95 4.75
C MET A 105 -5.63 -2.82 5.80
N ALA A 106 -6.72 -3.53 5.63
CA ALA A 106 -7.83 -3.46 6.56
C ALA A 106 -8.60 -4.79 6.59
N GLU A 107 -9.37 -4.97 7.65
CA GLU A 107 -10.21 -6.14 7.88
C GLU A 107 -11.29 -6.31 6.79
N ASP A 108 -11.89 -5.19 6.38
CA ASP A 108 -12.93 -5.10 5.36
C ASP A 108 -12.98 -3.70 4.72
N ASP A 109 -13.85 -3.52 3.73
CA ASP A 109 -14.03 -2.26 3.02
C ASP A 109 -14.46 -1.13 3.95
N ARG A 110 -15.31 -1.41 4.93
CA ARG A 110 -15.76 -0.40 5.91
C ARG A 110 -14.62 0.06 6.81
N ALA A 111 -13.78 -0.85 7.26
CA ALA A 111 -12.58 -0.52 8.05
C ALA A 111 -11.60 0.33 7.22
N ALA A 112 -11.44 0.02 5.93
CA ALA A 112 -10.63 0.81 5.02
C ALA A 112 -11.19 2.23 4.83
N GLU A 113 -12.51 2.37 4.66
CA GLU A 113 -13.18 3.68 4.58
C GLU A 113 -12.97 4.53 5.84
N VAL A 114 -13.05 3.93 7.04
CA VAL A 114 -12.80 4.63 8.30
C VAL A 114 -11.39 5.20 8.36
N LEU A 115 -10.39 4.47 7.89
CA LEU A 115 -9.02 4.96 7.82
C LEU A 115 -8.86 6.14 6.84
N MET A 116 -9.54 6.09 5.70
CA MET A 116 -9.55 7.20 4.74
C MET A 116 -10.28 8.43 5.30
N GLU A 117 -11.40 8.25 5.96
CA GLU A 117 -12.16 9.31 6.63
C GLU A 117 -11.31 9.98 7.71
N ALA A 118 -10.58 9.20 8.53
CA ALA A 118 -9.66 9.72 9.53
C ALA A 118 -8.50 10.50 8.90
N ALA A 119 -7.91 9.99 7.83
CA ALA A 119 -6.85 10.69 7.11
C ALA A 119 -7.35 12.03 6.53
N ARG A 120 -8.55 12.05 5.95
CA ARG A 120 -9.17 13.29 5.49
C ARG A 120 -9.46 14.29 6.62
N GLU A 121 -9.88 13.81 7.76
CA GLU A 121 -10.14 14.68 8.92
C GLU A 121 -8.86 15.38 9.38
N LYS A 122 -7.73 14.67 9.39
CA LYS A 122 -6.42 15.24 9.67
C LYS A 122 -6.00 16.27 8.62
N GLU A 123 -6.25 15.97 7.36
CA GLU A 123 -5.85 16.77 6.19
C GLU A 123 -7.00 17.67 5.72
N VAL A 124 -7.27 18.74 6.43
CA VAL A 124 -8.49 19.58 6.39
C VAL A 124 -8.99 19.99 5.00
N ILE A 125 -8.12 20.16 4.01
CA ILE A 125 -8.48 20.65 2.66
C ILE A 125 -8.62 19.53 1.62
N VAL A 126 -8.52 18.29 2.03
CA VAL A 126 -8.57 17.14 1.13
C VAL A 126 -10.02 16.69 0.92
N GLU A 127 -10.37 16.35 -0.31
CA GLU A 127 -11.70 15.84 -0.68
C GLU A 127 -11.63 14.53 -1.45
N LYS A 128 -10.45 14.18 -1.96
CA LYS A 128 -10.22 13.03 -2.83
C LYS A 128 -9.16 12.10 -2.28
N ALA A 129 -9.26 10.84 -2.62
CA ALA A 129 -8.22 9.86 -2.41
C ALA A 129 -8.01 9.03 -3.68
N VAL A 130 -6.78 8.64 -3.91
CA VAL A 130 -6.41 7.58 -4.83
C VAL A 130 -5.82 6.45 -3.99
N ILE A 131 -6.48 5.29 -4.02
CA ILE A 131 -6.10 4.15 -3.22
C ILE A 131 -5.40 3.15 -4.10
N THR A 132 -4.30 2.58 -3.63
CA THR A 132 -3.69 1.40 -4.24
C THR A 132 -3.83 0.21 -3.30
N VAL A 133 -4.39 -0.86 -3.83
CA VAL A 133 -4.52 -2.16 -3.16
C VAL A 133 -3.91 -3.24 -4.04
N GLY A 134 -3.44 -4.32 -3.47
CA GLY A 134 -2.91 -5.44 -4.24
C GLY A 134 -3.98 -6.01 -5.17
N ALA A 135 -3.57 -6.50 -6.35
CA ALA A 135 -4.53 -7.03 -7.33
C ALA A 135 -5.39 -8.16 -6.77
N ALA A 136 -4.81 -9.02 -5.92
CA ALA A 136 -5.49 -10.12 -5.24
C ALA A 136 -6.04 -9.76 -3.85
N GLN A 137 -5.79 -8.55 -3.35
CA GLN A 137 -6.26 -8.13 -2.04
C GLN A 137 -7.79 -8.08 -1.97
N PRO A 138 -8.41 -8.62 -0.91
CA PRO A 138 -9.87 -8.72 -0.81
C PRO A 138 -10.58 -7.41 -0.43
N LEU A 139 -9.93 -6.25 -0.56
CA LEU A 139 -10.54 -4.94 -0.39
C LEU A 139 -11.10 -4.41 -1.71
N PHE A 140 -12.33 -3.89 -1.68
CA PHE A 140 -12.98 -3.28 -2.86
C PHE A 140 -12.95 -4.20 -4.08
N LEU A 141 -13.41 -5.43 -3.90
CA LEU A 141 -13.39 -6.47 -4.95
C LEU A 141 -14.12 -6.01 -6.21
N GLY A 142 -13.47 -6.21 -7.35
CA GLY A 142 -14.00 -5.84 -8.66
C GLY A 142 -13.89 -4.36 -9.01
N GLU A 143 -13.37 -3.52 -8.10
CA GLU A 143 -13.20 -2.10 -8.33
C GLU A 143 -11.75 -1.73 -8.71
N GLY A 144 -11.61 -0.61 -9.41
CA GLY A 144 -10.33 -0.03 -9.75
C GLY A 144 -9.71 -0.55 -11.05
N THR A 145 -8.67 0.14 -11.49
CA THR A 145 -7.92 -0.20 -12.68
C THR A 145 -6.67 -0.99 -12.32
N ARG A 146 -6.52 -2.17 -12.89
CA ARG A 146 -5.32 -3.01 -12.70
C ARG A 146 -4.11 -2.36 -13.37
N GLN A 147 -3.02 -2.29 -12.63
CA GLN A 147 -1.73 -1.77 -13.09
C GLN A 147 -0.61 -2.70 -12.63
N GLU A 148 0.37 -2.92 -13.48
CA GLU A 148 1.60 -3.62 -13.11
C GLU A 148 2.60 -2.59 -12.57
N TYR A 149 3.27 -2.91 -11.45
CA TYR A 149 4.18 -1.99 -10.79
C TYR A 149 5.56 -2.58 -10.49
N GLY A 150 5.73 -3.88 -10.70
CA GLY A 150 7.00 -4.50 -10.37
C GLY A 150 7.29 -5.78 -11.15
N MET A 151 8.57 -6.06 -11.26
CA MET A 151 9.11 -7.24 -11.92
C MET A 151 10.04 -8.01 -10.99
N ILE A 152 10.19 -9.30 -11.22
CA ILE A 152 11.04 -10.18 -10.41
C ILE A 152 11.97 -11.00 -11.29
N ARG A 153 13.18 -11.24 -10.79
CA ARG A 153 14.11 -12.26 -11.29
C ARG A 153 14.47 -13.18 -10.13
N PHE A 154 14.31 -14.47 -10.36
CA PHE A 154 14.73 -15.50 -9.40
C PHE A 154 16.17 -15.91 -9.69
N ASP A 155 16.97 -16.03 -8.64
CA ASP A 155 18.33 -16.57 -8.71
C ASP A 155 18.36 -18.08 -8.36
N GLY A 156 17.20 -18.68 -8.06
CA GLY A 156 16.94 -20.08 -7.78
C GLY A 156 15.65 -20.56 -8.41
N GLU A 157 15.04 -21.60 -7.86
CA GLU A 157 13.77 -22.11 -8.34
C GLU A 157 12.66 -21.04 -8.23
N PRO A 158 11.93 -20.75 -9.33
CA PRO A 158 10.82 -19.82 -9.29
C PRO A 158 9.68 -20.34 -8.40
N PHE A 159 9.01 -19.44 -7.71
CA PHE A 159 7.76 -19.72 -6.99
C PHE A 159 6.70 -18.69 -7.37
N ASP A 160 5.43 -19.01 -7.12
CA ASP A 160 4.33 -18.14 -7.47
C ASP A 160 4.31 -16.91 -6.55
N VAL A 161 4.34 -15.72 -7.17
CA VAL A 161 4.27 -14.42 -6.51
C VAL A 161 3.09 -13.58 -7.03
N SER A 162 2.22 -14.17 -7.83
CA SER A 162 1.13 -13.45 -8.53
C SER A 162 0.15 -12.75 -7.59
N GLU A 163 -0.04 -13.28 -6.38
CA GLU A 163 -0.89 -12.71 -5.34
C GLU A 163 -0.13 -11.88 -4.31
N SER A 164 1.19 -11.80 -4.43
CA SER A 164 2.02 -11.05 -3.49
C SER A 164 1.89 -9.54 -3.71
N TYR A 165 1.92 -8.79 -2.61
CA TYR A 165 1.93 -7.34 -2.61
C TYR A 165 3.10 -6.80 -1.79
N MET A 166 3.93 -5.99 -2.41
CA MET A 166 5.13 -5.42 -1.78
C MET A 166 5.36 -3.96 -2.21
N ARG A 167 4.29 -3.21 -2.42
CA ARG A 167 4.36 -1.83 -2.93
C ARG A 167 5.26 -0.94 -2.07
N LEU A 168 5.18 -1.02 -0.75
CA LEU A 168 6.01 -0.20 0.14
C LEU A 168 7.52 -0.39 -0.08
N MET A 169 7.96 -1.61 -0.45
CA MET A 169 9.38 -1.88 -0.74
C MET A 169 9.81 -1.40 -2.11
N LEU A 170 8.86 -1.19 -3.02
CA LEU A 170 9.10 -0.82 -4.40
C LEU A 170 8.65 0.63 -4.69
N GLU A 171 8.26 1.37 -3.66
CA GLU A 171 7.95 2.79 -3.77
C GLU A 171 9.26 3.57 -3.91
N GLY A 172 9.54 3.99 -5.12
CA GLY A 172 10.75 4.71 -5.48
C GLY A 172 10.50 6.14 -5.92
#